data_4de7f3bfe9450f5517d17008d078df4f
#
_entry.id   4de7f3bfe9450f5517d17008d078df4f
#
_cell.length_a   1.000
_cell.length_b   1.000
_cell.length_c   1.000
_cell.angle_alpha   90.00
_cell.angle_beta   90.00
_cell.angle_gamma   90.00
#
_symmetry.space_group_name_H-M   'P 1'
#
loop_
_entity.id
_entity.type
_entity.pdbx_description
1 polymer ?
#
loop_
_entity_poly.entity_id
_entity_poly.type
_entity_poly.pdbx_seq_one_letter_code
_entity_poly.pdbx_strand_id
1 'polypeptide(L)'
;LREVADHLDKDPKYVIKGKENVVKFLQDFTDAAIARMDGEYFEIDDRIKICEARLAPEGSASAPYYNPPSEDLSRPGTTWIPMLGKDEASSWHLVSTWYHEAVPGHHLQCATVAIEKERLSRFQINGAWISGYGEGWALYAERFMNELGAFDEPGIEMGYLSAQALRAARIVVDIGMHLGYTDFDGKVWNAESSRKLLNEQALLDEDHSRSETDRYLGWPGQAISYKVGER
;
A
#
# COMPACT_ATOMS: atom_id res chain seq x y z
N LEU A 1 15.19 -7.81 -14.11
CA LEU A 1 14.32 -6.84 -13.40
C LEU A 1 15.06 -6.21 -12.24
N ARG A 2 15.81 -6.96 -11.41
CA ARG A 2 16.58 -6.40 -10.27
C ARG A 2 17.55 -5.30 -10.71
N GLU A 3 18.30 -5.49 -11.80
CA GLU A 3 19.23 -4.48 -12.34
C GLU A 3 18.51 -3.17 -12.71
N VAL A 4 17.27 -3.27 -13.20
CA VAL A 4 16.45 -2.09 -13.52
C VAL A 4 16.02 -1.39 -12.23
N ALA A 5 15.55 -2.13 -11.24
CA ALA A 5 15.19 -1.58 -9.93
C ALA A 5 16.38 -0.87 -9.26
N ASP A 6 17.55 -1.54 -9.24
CA ASP A 6 18.79 -0.98 -8.69
C ASP A 6 19.25 0.30 -9.43
N HIS A 7 18.91 0.43 -10.71
CA HIS A 7 19.14 1.65 -11.49
C HIS A 7 18.16 2.75 -11.09
N LEU A 8 16.87 2.44 -11.02
CA LEU A 8 15.84 3.41 -10.63
C LEU A 8 16.05 3.95 -9.21
N ASP A 9 16.52 3.10 -8.28
CA ASP A 9 16.85 3.51 -6.92
C ASP A 9 18.01 4.49 -6.81
N LYS A 10 18.81 4.64 -7.88
CA LYS A 10 19.95 5.56 -7.94
C LYS A 10 19.70 6.73 -8.88
N ASP A 11 18.66 6.68 -9.69
CA ASP A 11 18.34 7.73 -10.66
C ASP A 11 17.83 8.99 -9.91
N PRO A 12 18.52 10.14 -10.02
CA PRO A 12 18.10 11.38 -9.39
C PRO A 12 16.67 11.81 -9.72
N LYS A 13 16.10 11.33 -10.81
CA LYS A 13 14.71 11.58 -11.20
C LYS A 13 13.72 11.04 -10.18
N TYR A 14 14.04 9.90 -9.55
CA TYR A 14 13.13 9.22 -8.62
C TYR A 14 13.56 9.35 -7.16
N VAL A 15 14.81 9.68 -6.88
CA VAL A 15 15.32 9.77 -5.51
C VAL A 15 14.92 11.08 -4.86
N ILE A 16 14.20 10.99 -3.75
CA ILE A 16 13.80 12.10 -2.90
C ILE A 16 14.69 12.09 -1.66
N LYS A 17 15.55 13.12 -1.51
CA LYS A 17 16.46 13.23 -0.36
C LYS A 17 15.86 14.08 0.75
N GLY A 18 16.05 13.62 1.98
CA GLY A 18 15.56 14.28 3.20
C GLY A 18 14.13 13.84 3.58
N LYS A 19 13.95 13.39 4.81
CA LYS A 19 12.67 12.91 5.35
C LYS A 19 11.54 13.94 5.17
N GLU A 20 11.84 15.22 5.36
CA GLU A 20 10.87 16.33 5.18
C GLU A 20 10.43 16.47 3.72
N ASN A 21 11.36 16.31 2.78
CA ASN A 21 11.04 16.35 1.36
C ASN A 21 10.21 15.14 0.91
N VAL A 22 10.45 13.95 1.50
CA VAL A 22 9.61 12.78 1.26
C VAL A 22 8.19 13.04 1.73
N VAL A 23 8.00 13.54 2.95
CA VAL A 23 6.67 13.89 3.47
C VAL A 23 6.00 14.95 2.61
N LYS A 24 6.74 15.99 2.23
CA LYS A 24 6.19 17.03 1.35
C LYS A 24 5.74 16.48 0.00
N PHE A 25 6.57 15.65 -0.63
CA PHE A 25 6.21 14.99 -1.90
C PHE A 25 4.92 14.18 -1.77
N LEU A 26 4.80 13.39 -0.69
CA LEU A 26 3.64 12.55 -0.44
C LEU A 26 2.39 13.37 -0.09
N GLN A 27 2.53 14.51 0.59
CA GLN A 27 1.42 15.43 0.84
C GLN A 27 0.95 16.10 -0.45
N ASP A 28 1.88 16.67 -1.22
CA ASP A 28 1.55 17.31 -2.52
C ASP A 28 0.87 16.30 -3.46
N PHE A 29 1.33 15.04 -3.44
CA PHE A 29 0.73 13.94 -4.19
C PHE A 29 -0.71 13.63 -3.72
N THR A 30 -0.91 13.55 -2.41
CA THR A 30 -2.24 13.30 -1.82
C THR A 30 -3.23 14.39 -2.22
N ASP A 31 -2.82 15.65 -2.09
CA ASP A 31 -3.66 16.81 -2.41
C ASP A 31 -4.01 16.84 -3.91
N ALA A 32 -3.05 16.52 -4.77
CA ALA A 32 -3.27 16.41 -6.21
C ALA A 32 -4.19 15.24 -6.58
N ALA A 33 -4.05 14.09 -5.89
CA ALA A 33 -4.92 12.94 -6.11
C ALA A 33 -6.37 13.25 -5.70
N ILE A 34 -6.59 13.90 -4.56
CA ILE A 34 -7.92 14.35 -4.11
C ILE A 34 -8.51 15.29 -5.16
N ALA A 35 -7.77 16.31 -5.58
CA ALA A 35 -8.24 17.29 -6.57
C ALA A 35 -8.57 16.66 -7.92
N ARG A 36 -7.83 15.63 -8.35
CA ARG A 36 -8.10 14.90 -9.60
C ARG A 36 -9.34 14.03 -9.51
N MET A 37 -9.60 13.43 -8.35
CA MET A 37 -10.70 12.48 -8.18
C MET A 37 -12.03 13.18 -7.87
N ASP A 38 -11.99 14.34 -7.20
CA ASP A 38 -13.19 15.07 -6.78
C ASP A 38 -13.93 15.70 -7.96
N GLY A 39 -15.22 15.43 -8.03
CA GLY A 39 -16.13 15.99 -9.05
C GLY A 39 -16.03 15.32 -10.43
N GLU A 40 -14.98 14.53 -10.73
CA GLU A 40 -14.83 13.81 -11.98
C GLU A 40 -15.16 12.31 -11.84
N TYR A 41 -14.63 11.68 -10.81
CA TYR A 41 -14.80 10.23 -10.55
C TYR A 41 -15.60 9.96 -9.28
N PHE A 42 -15.47 10.82 -8.29
CA PHE A 42 -16.12 10.71 -6.98
C PHE A 42 -16.64 12.07 -6.52
N GLU A 43 -17.75 12.10 -5.80
CA GLU A 43 -18.17 13.25 -5.03
C GLU A 43 -17.57 13.14 -3.61
N ILE A 44 -16.45 13.83 -3.39
CA ILE A 44 -15.73 13.76 -2.11
C ILE A 44 -16.24 14.86 -1.20
N ASP A 45 -16.78 14.49 -0.02
CA ASP A 45 -17.24 15.45 0.98
C ASP A 45 -16.08 16.35 1.45
N ASP A 46 -16.30 17.66 1.56
CA ASP A 46 -15.26 18.63 1.94
C ASP A 46 -14.57 18.29 3.26
N ARG A 47 -15.29 17.64 4.19
CA ARG A 47 -14.77 17.24 5.51
C ARG A 47 -13.69 16.16 5.43
N ILE A 48 -13.60 15.42 4.33
CA ILE A 48 -12.60 14.36 4.13
C ILE A 48 -11.63 14.67 2.99
N LYS A 49 -11.61 15.89 2.46
CA LYS A 49 -10.58 16.35 1.50
C LYS A 49 -9.23 16.65 2.16
N ILE A 50 -9.08 16.36 3.45
CA ILE A 50 -7.84 16.51 4.20
C ILE A 50 -7.34 15.13 4.61
N CYS A 51 -6.20 14.72 4.03
CA CYS A 51 -5.47 13.53 4.44
C CYS A 51 -3.99 13.92 4.63
N GLU A 52 -3.48 13.76 5.85
CA GLU A 52 -2.13 14.19 6.19
C GLU A 52 -1.11 13.10 5.92
N ALA A 53 -0.01 13.43 5.24
CA ALA A 53 1.16 12.57 5.12
C ALA A 53 2.11 12.78 6.28
N ARG A 54 2.56 11.73 6.95
CA ARG A 54 3.44 11.82 8.14
C ARG A 54 4.53 10.74 8.13
N LEU A 55 5.62 11.03 8.81
CA LEU A 55 6.64 10.02 9.13
C LEU A 55 6.10 9.06 10.20
N ALA A 56 6.21 7.78 9.93
CA ALA A 56 5.93 6.77 10.95
C ALA A 56 6.98 6.81 12.07
N PRO A 57 6.59 6.61 13.33
CA PRO A 57 7.56 6.44 14.40
C PRO A 57 8.52 5.28 14.08
N GLU A 58 9.79 5.44 14.42
CA GLU A 58 10.78 4.39 14.19
C GLU A 58 10.39 3.08 14.91
N GLY A 59 10.45 1.97 14.17
CA GLY A 59 10.07 0.66 14.68
C GLY A 59 8.57 0.37 14.76
N SER A 60 7.69 1.30 14.36
CA SER A 60 6.24 1.09 14.41
C SER A 60 5.71 0.23 13.26
N ALA A 61 6.33 0.31 12.09
CA ALA A 61 5.94 -0.42 10.89
C ALA A 61 7.12 -0.52 9.92
N SER A 62 7.06 -1.47 9.00
CA SER A 62 8.02 -1.63 7.89
C SER A 62 7.45 -1.27 6.53
N ALA A 63 6.15 -1.04 6.43
CA ALA A 63 5.46 -0.62 5.21
C ALA A 63 4.59 0.62 5.50
N PRO A 64 4.29 1.44 4.49
CA PRO A 64 3.29 2.50 4.62
C PRO A 64 1.96 1.96 5.14
N TYR A 65 1.24 2.81 5.85
CA TYR A 65 -0.08 2.46 6.37
C TYR A 65 -0.97 3.70 6.54
N TYR A 66 -2.26 3.47 6.60
CA TYR A 66 -3.28 4.50 6.76
C TYR A 66 -3.99 4.39 8.12
N ASN A 67 -4.27 5.53 8.74
CA ASN A 67 -5.15 5.65 9.89
C ASN A 67 -6.38 6.50 9.51
N PRO A 68 -7.61 5.98 9.71
CA PRO A 68 -8.82 6.72 9.40
C PRO A 68 -9.00 7.99 10.26
N PRO A 69 -9.82 8.94 9.81
CA PRO A 69 -10.20 10.08 10.64
C PRO A 69 -10.94 9.61 11.90
N SER A 70 -11.02 10.50 12.88
CA SER A 70 -11.90 10.25 14.04
C SER A 70 -13.38 10.25 13.60
N GLU A 71 -14.23 9.55 14.36
CA GLU A 71 -15.67 9.44 14.06
C GLU A 71 -16.38 10.82 14.01
N ASP A 72 -15.88 11.79 14.75
CA ASP A 72 -16.37 13.18 14.77
C ASP A 72 -15.67 14.09 13.75
N LEU A 73 -14.73 13.55 12.97
CA LEU A 73 -13.91 14.25 11.99
C LEU A 73 -13.01 15.36 12.56
N SER A 74 -12.86 15.45 13.88
CA SER A 74 -11.96 16.44 14.51
C SER A 74 -10.48 16.16 14.25
N ARG A 75 -10.12 14.92 13.95
CA ARG A 75 -8.80 14.49 13.50
C ARG A 75 -8.91 13.95 12.07
N PRO A 76 -8.14 14.48 11.10
CA PRO A 76 -8.17 13.99 9.72
C PRO A 76 -7.61 12.57 9.59
N GLY A 77 -7.86 11.95 8.43
CA GLY A 77 -7.16 10.74 8.01
C GLY A 77 -5.67 11.00 7.85
N THR A 78 -4.85 9.99 8.07
CA THR A 78 -3.39 10.15 8.07
C THR A 78 -2.72 8.96 7.39
N THR A 79 -1.88 9.22 6.40
CA THR A 79 -0.99 8.24 5.78
C THR A 79 0.39 8.33 6.42
N TRP A 80 1.01 7.20 6.68
CA TRP A 80 2.28 7.10 7.37
C TRP A 80 3.34 6.42 6.51
N ILE A 81 4.52 7.03 6.41
CA ILE A 81 5.68 6.48 5.71
C ILE A 81 6.79 6.10 6.68
N PRO A 82 7.15 4.81 6.85
CA PRO A 82 8.32 4.40 7.60
C PRO A 82 9.58 4.61 6.76
N MET A 83 10.59 5.25 7.31
CA MET A 83 11.85 5.50 6.63
C MET A 83 12.93 4.44 6.93
N LEU A 84 12.72 3.56 7.89
CA LEU A 84 13.61 2.44 8.26
C LEU A 84 15.09 2.87 8.43
N GLY A 85 15.31 4.01 9.07
CA GLY A 85 16.65 4.57 9.26
C GLY A 85 17.25 5.28 8.04
N LYS A 86 16.58 5.25 6.88
CA LYS A 86 17.02 5.95 5.66
C LYS A 86 16.64 7.44 5.71
N ASP A 87 17.37 8.27 4.97
CA ASP A 87 17.09 9.71 4.79
C ASP A 87 16.64 10.03 3.36
N GLU A 88 16.36 9.01 2.57
CA GLU A 88 15.89 9.16 1.19
C GLU A 88 14.90 8.06 0.86
N ALA A 89 14.06 8.30 -0.14
CA ALA A 89 13.10 7.34 -0.66
C ALA A 89 13.01 7.43 -2.18
N SER A 90 12.65 6.31 -2.82
CA SER A 90 12.46 6.25 -4.28
C SER A 90 10.99 6.42 -4.63
N SER A 91 10.65 7.50 -5.35
CA SER A 91 9.28 7.80 -5.74
C SER A 91 8.64 6.73 -6.62
N TRP A 92 9.43 6.02 -7.43
CA TRP A 92 8.90 4.98 -8.31
C TRP A 92 8.25 3.82 -7.55
N HIS A 93 8.71 3.50 -6.34
CA HIS A 93 8.07 2.53 -5.46
C HIS A 93 6.85 3.10 -4.72
N LEU A 94 6.84 4.41 -4.45
CA LEU A 94 5.87 5.01 -3.54
C LEU A 94 4.54 5.32 -4.22
N VAL A 95 4.54 5.69 -5.51
CA VAL A 95 3.35 6.23 -6.19
C VAL A 95 2.17 5.25 -6.15
N SER A 96 2.38 3.97 -6.50
CA SER A 96 1.30 2.98 -6.46
C SER A 96 0.78 2.76 -5.04
N THR A 97 1.69 2.59 -4.08
CA THR A 97 1.33 2.41 -2.67
C THR A 97 0.62 3.63 -2.12
N TRP A 98 0.97 4.84 -2.58
CA TRP A 98 0.32 6.04 -2.08
C TRP A 98 -1.11 6.21 -2.59
N TYR A 99 -1.43 5.77 -3.81
CA TYR A 99 -2.81 5.64 -4.25
C TYR A 99 -3.59 4.59 -3.45
N HIS A 100 -2.93 3.54 -2.98
CA HIS A 100 -3.50 2.52 -2.10
C HIS A 100 -3.86 3.11 -0.72
N GLU A 101 -2.95 3.85 -0.10
CA GLU A 101 -3.15 4.39 1.26
C GLU A 101 -4.03 5.65 1.26
N ALA A 102 -3.86 6.54 0.29
CA ALA A 102 -4.57 7.81 0.23
C ALA A 102 -5.87 7.73 -0.62
N VAL A 103 -5.96 8.53 -1.68
CA VAL A 103 -7.13 8.61 -2.59
C VAL A 103 -6.73 8.10 -3.97
N PRO A 104 -7.51 7.19 -4.55
CA PRO A 104 -8.85 6.73 -4.16
C PRO A 104 -8.88 5.49 -3.24
N GLY A 105 -7.77 5.10 -2.62
CA GLY A 105 -7.64 3.91 -1.78
C GLY A 105 -8.26 4.03 -0.39
N HIS A 106 -7.49 3.65 0.63
CA HIS A 106 -7.97 3.54 2.02
C HIS A 106 -8.59 4.82 2.57
N HIS A 107 -7.99 5.98 2.26
CA HIS A 107 -8.55 7.23 2.79
C HIS A 107 -9.97 7.48 2.27
N LEU A 108 -10.20 7.38 0.97
CA LEU A 108 -11.54 7.59 0.41
C LEU A 108 -12.54 6.61 1.03
N GLN A 109 -12.22 5.33 1.10
CA GLN A 109 -13.11 4.30 1.65
C GLN A 109 -13.40 4.52 3.13
N CYS A 110 -12.37 4.61 3.96
CA CYS A 110 -12.55 4.67 5.42
C CYS A 110 -13.11 6.01 5.90
N ALA A 111 -12.71 7.11 5.25
CA ALA A 111 -13.23 8.42 5.60
C ALA A 111 -14.71 8.57 5.20
N THR A 112 -15.13 7.94 4.10
CA THR A 112 -16.55 7.89 3.72
C THR A 112 -17.40 7.18 4.76
N VAL A 113 -16.87 6.15 5.45
CA VAL A 113 -17.57 5.50 6.57
C VAL A 113 -17.89 6.50 7.68
N ALA A 114 -16.96 7.40 8.00
CA ALA A 114 -17.20 8.45 9.02
C ALA A 114 -18.25 9.50 8.56
N ILE A 115 -18.33 9.76 7.26
CA ILE A 115 -19.39 10.65 6.69
C ILE A 115 -20.76 9.98 6.75
N GLU A 116 -20.84 8.70 6.40
CA GLU A 116 -22.08 7.93 6.28
C GLU A 116 -22.55 7.31 7.62
N LYS A 117 -21.96 7.70 8.74
CA LYS A 117 -22.17 7.06 10.06
C LYS A 117 -23.65 6.99 10.49
N GLU A 118 -24.49 7.94 10.09
CA GLU A 118 -25.93 7.92 10.41
C GLU A 118 -26.69 6.81 9.68
N ARG A 119 -26.13 6.28 8.59
CA ARG A 119 -26.70 5.19 7.78
C ARG A 119 -26.15 3.83 8.15
N LEU A 120 -25.12 3.80 9.00
CA LEU A 120 -24.37 2.60 9.36
C LEU A 120 -24.58 2.25 10.83
N SER A 121 -24.58 0.95 11.13
CA SER A 121 -24.57 0.48 12.51
C SER A 121 -23.21 0.75 13.16
N ARG A 122 -23.17 0.86 14.49
CA ARG A 122 -21.89 1.02 15.22
C ARG A 122 -20.91 -0.11 14.95
N PHE A 123 -21.39 -1.33 14.68
CA PHE A 123 -20.54 -2.43 14.28
C PHE A 123 -19.90 -2.18 12.90
N GLN A 124 -20.66 -1.71 11.92
CA GLN A 124 -20.13 -1.38 10.59
C GLN A 124 -19.10 -0.25 10.64
N ILE A 125 -19.29 0.73 11.51
CA ILE A 125 -18.36 1.86 11.67
C ILE A 125 -17.04 1.41 12.33
N ASN A 126 -17.11 0.63 13.40
CA ASN A 126 -15.96 0.41 14.30
C ASN A 126 -15.44 -1.03 14.34
N GLY A 127 -16.22 -2.02 13.92
CA GLY A 127 -15.91 -3.44 14.10
C GLY A 127 -15.91 -4.29 12.84
N ALA A 128 -16.48 -3.81 11.76
CA ALA A 128 -16.66 -4.59 10.53
C ALA A 128 -15.48 -4.46 9.56
N TRP A 129 -14.24 -4.43 10.06
CA TRP A 129 -13.09 -4.51 9.15
C TRP A 129 -12.98 -5.92 8.57
N ILE A 130 -13.17 -6.02 7.26
CA ILE A 130 -12.97 -7.24 6.49
C ILE A 130 -11.81 -6.98 5.54
N SER A 131 -10.68 -7.66 5.77
CA SER A 131 -9.45 -7.42 5.01
C SER A 131 -9.65 -7.54 3.49
N GLY A 132 -10.44 -8.52 3.03
CA GLY A 132 -10.75 -8.66 1.60
C GLY A 132 -11.52 -7.48 1.01
N TYR A 133 -12.36 -6.80 1.82
CA TYR A 133 -13.04 -5.58 1.39
C TYR A 133 -12.10 -4.36 1.40
N GLY A 134 -11.40 -4.13 2.52
CA GLY A 134 -10.51 -2.96 2.65
C GLY A 134 -9.30 -3.02 1.72
N GLU A 135 -8.55 -4.11 1.77
CA GLU A 135 -7.37 -4.30 0.93
C GLU A 135 -7.71 -4.50 -0.55
N GLY A 136 -8.84 -5.18 -0.80
CA GLY A 136 -9.33 -5.37 -2.16
C GLY A 136 -9.72 -4.05 -2.83
N TRP A 137 -10.42 -3.18 -2.11
CA TRP A 137 -10.71 -1.83 -2.59
C TRP A 137 -9.44 -1.04 -2.89
N ALA A 138 -8.48 -1.01 -1.96
CA ALA A 138 -7.25 -0.25 -2.13
C ALA A 138 -6.39 -0.81 -3.29
N LEU A 139 -6.39 -2.11 -3.50
CA LEU A 139 -5.71 -2.70 -4.66
C LEU A 139 -6.47 -2.41 -5.98
N TYR A 140 -7.80 -2.45 -5.96
CA TYR A 140 -8.61 -1.98 -7.08
C TYR A 140 -8.35 -0.51 -7.40
N ALA A 141 -8.16 0.33 -6.37
CA ALA A 141 -7.80 1.74 -6.54
C ALA A 141 -6.47 1.92 -7.30
N GLU A 142 -5.44 1.12 -6.99
CA GLU A 142 -4.19 1.10 -7.77
C GLU A 142 -4.46 0.75 -9.25
N ARG A 143 -5.27 -0.27 -9.51
CA ARG A 143 -5.65 -0.67 -10.86
C ARG A 143 -6.46 0.41 -11.58
N PHE A 144 -7.43 1.01 -10.90
CA PHE A 144 -8.23 2.10 -11.43
C PHE A 144 -7.35 3.29 -11.84
N MET A 145 -6.36 3.65 -11.03
CA MET A 145 -5.40 4.70 -11.38
C MET A 145 -4.53 4.33 -12.58
N ASN A 146 -4.18 3.05 -12.73
CA ASN A 146 -3.50 2.57 -13.94
C ASN A 146 -4.37 2.74 -15.20
N GLU A 147 -5.64 2.41 -15.13
CA GLU A 147 -6.60 2.60 -16.23
C GLU A 147 -6.77 4.09 -16.61
N LEU A 148 -6.52 5.00 -15.66
CA LEU A 148 -6.52 6.46 -15.87
C LEU A 148 -5.15 7.02 -16.30
N GLY A 149 -4.17 6.17 -16.64
CA GLY A 149 -2.84 6.58 -17.09
C GLY A 149 -1.93 7.19 -16.03
N ALA A 150 -2.20 6.93 -14.73
CA ALA A 150 -1.39 7.49 -13.65
C ALA A 150 0.01 6.89 -13.55
N PHE A 151 0.28 5.79 -14.23
CA PHE A 151 1.55 5.07 -14.22
C PHE A 151 2.22 5.00 -15.59
N ASP A 152 1.83 5.85 -16.56
CA ASP A 152 2.36 5.83 -17.95
C ASP A 152 3.85 6.17 -18.05
N GLU A 153 4.45 6.72 -16.98
CA GLU A 153 5.88 6.95 -16.87
C GLU A 153 6.60 5.64 -16.55
N PRO A 154 7.60 5.19 -17.37
CA PRO A 154 8.13 3.82 -17.28
C PRO A 154 8.68 3.39 -15.92
N GLY A 155 9.34 4.29 -15.17
CA GLY A 155 9.81 3.96 -13.81
C GLY A 155 8.66 3.82 -12.82
N ILE A 156 7.63 4.66 -12.94
CA ILE A 156 6.43 4.60 -12.11
C ILE A 156 5.61 3.35 -12.46
N GLU A 157 5.50 3.00 -13.75
CA GLU A 157 4.89 1.74 -14.20
C GLU A 157 5.59 0.52 -13.60
N MET A 158 6.93 0.53 -13.58
CA MET A 158 7.73 -0.53 -12.94
C MET A 158 7.38 -0.67 -11.45
N GLY A 159 7.15 0.43 -10.75
CA GLY A 159 6.71 0.45 -9.35
C GLY A 159 5.33 -0.17 -9.17
N TYR A 160 4.38 0.21 -10.01
CA TYR A 160 3.05 -0.38 -10.04
C TYR A 160 3.10 -1.90 -10.30
N LEU A 161 3.85 -2.33 -11.31
CA LEU A 161 3.99 -3.77 -11.64
C LEU A 161 4.66 -4.55 -10.52
N SER A 162 5.67 -3.98 -9.86
CA SER A 162 6.31 -4.58 -8.68
C SER A 162 5.32 -4.73 -7.53
N ALA A 163 4.50 -3.71 -7.26
CA ALA A 163 3.43 -3.77 -6.27
C ALA A 163 2.40 -4.86 -6.61
N GLN A 164 1.98 -4.99 -7.87
CA GLN A 164 1.07 -6.05 -8.31
C GLN A 164 1.70 -7.45 -8.17
N ALA A 165 2.99 -7.60 -8.49
CA ALA A 165 3.73 -8.85 -8.32
C ALA A 165 3.83 -9.25 -6.83
N LEU A 166 4.04 -8.29 -5.93
CA LEU A 166 4.00 -8.52 -4.47
C LEU A 166 2.66 -9.09 -4.03
N ARG A 167 1.54 -8.48 -4.46
CA ARG A 167 0.20 -8.95 -4.08
C ARG A 167 -0.11 -10.34 -4.63
N ALA A 168 0.41 -10.68 -5.80
CA ALA A 168 0.31 -12.04 -6.36
C ALA A 168 1.19 -13.04 -5.58
N ALA A 169 2.44 -12.67 -5.29
CA ALA A 169 3.36 -13.50 -4.52
C ALA A 169 2.82 -13.81 -3.11
N ARG A 170 2.16 -12.84 -2.47
CA ARG A 170 1.50 -13.00 -1.16
C ARG A 170 0.52 -14.19 -1.14
N ILE A 171 -0.25 -14.40 -2.20
CA ILE A 171 -1.17 -15.55 -2.29
C ILE A 171 -0.39 -16.86 -2.26
N VAL A 172 0.65 -16.97 -3.07
CA VAL A 172 1.45 -18.18 -3.20
C VAL A 172 2.14 -18.53 -1.88
N VAL A 173 2.76 -17.53 -1.27
CA VAL A 173 3.53 -17.70 -0.03
C VAL A 173 2.63 -18.03 1.16
N ASP A 174 1.56 -17.27 1.37
CA ASP A 174 0.65 -17.46 2.52
C ASP A 174 -0.02 -18.85 2.44
N ILE A 175 -0.62 -19.18 1.32
CA ILE A 175 -1.25 -20.49 1.12
C ILE A 175 -0.21 -21.60 1.19
N GLY A 176 0.94 -21.44 0.53
CA GLY A 176 2.00 -22.44 0.49
C GLY A 176 2.52 -22.80 1.87
N MET A 177 2.86 -21.79 2.69
CA MET A 177 3.38 -22.00 4.04
C MET A 177 2.33 -22.61 4.99
N HIS A 178 1.11 -22.08 4.97
CA HIS A 178 0.09 -22.51 5.94
C HIS A 178 -0.57 -23.85 5.61
N LEU A 179 -0.61 -24.23 4.34
CA LEU A 179 -1.14 -25.54 3.93
C LEU A 179 -0.04 -26.59 3.70
N GLY A 180 1.23 -26.25 3.89
CA GLY A 180 2.34 -27.16 3.73
C GLY A 180 2.53 -27.66 2.29
N TYR A 181 2.22 -26.81 1.31
CA TYR A 181 2.42 -27.15 -0.10
C TYR A 181 3.91 -27.16 -0.46
N THR A 182 4.25 -27.76 -1.59
CA THR A 182 5.59 -27.74 -2.14
C THR A 182 5.86 -26.45 -2.90
N ASP A 183 7.06 -25.90 -2.71
CA ASP A 183 7.57 -24.74 -3.45
C ASP A 183 8.05 -25.14 -4.86
N PHE A 184 8.61 -24.18 -5.59
CA PHE A 184 9.08 -24.38 -6.96
C PHE A 184 10.33 -25.29 -7.05
N ASP A 185 11.05 -25.50 -5.94
CA ASP A 185 12.18 -26.40 -5.83
C ASP A 185 11.77 -27.81 -5.33
N GLY A 186 10.46 -28.06 -5.17
CA GLY A 186 9.90 -29.34 -4.71
C GLY A 186 10.02 -29.58 -3.20
N LYS A 187 10.32 -28.54 -2.42
CA LYS A 187 10.40 -28.59 -0.95
C LYS A 187 9.13 -28.00 -0.34
N VAL A 188 8.85 -28.34 0.89
CA VAL A 188 7.76 -27.70 1.63
C VAL A 188 8.06 -26.21 1.82
N TRP A 189 7.07 -25.35 1.53
CA TRP A 189 7.18 -23.93 1.73
C TRP A 189 7.62 -23.58 3.15
N ASN A 190 8.55 -22.66 3.27
CA ASN A 190 9.08 -22.15 4.54
C ASN A 190 9.48 -20.67 4.41
N ALA A 191 9.97 -20.09 5.50
CA ALA A 191 10.35 -18.67 5.53
C ALA A 191 11.47 -18.32 4.53
N GLU A 192 12.38 -19.24 4.22
CA GLU A 192 13.47 -19.00 3.27
C GLU A 192 12.95 -18.93 1.83
N SER A 193 12.14 -19.93 1.41
CA SER A 193 11.52 -19.93 0.08
C SER A 193 10.54 -18.75 -0.10
N SER A 194 9.86 -18.32 0.98
CA SER A 194 9.05 -17.09 0.99
C SER A 194 9.89 -15.87 0.66
N ARG A 195 10.96 -15.61 1.43
CA ARG A 195 11.85 -14.46 1.21
C ARG A 195 12.46 -14.46 -0.19
N LYS A 196 12.91 -15.63 -0.65
CA LYS A 196 13.44 -15.79 -2.01
C LYS A 196 12.43 -15.34 -3.07
N LEU A 197 11.19 -15.83 -2.99
CA LEU A 197 10.15 -15.45 -3.94
C LEU A 197 9.85 -13.94 -3.91
N LEU A 198 9.68 -13.37 -2.72
CA LEU A 198 9.39 -11.94 -2.56
C LEU A 198 10.53 -11.07 -3.10
N ASN A 199 11.76 -11.44 -2.84
CA ASN A 199 12.93 -10.75 -3.37
C ASN A 199 13.02 -10.84 -4.89
N GLU A 200 12.89 -12.04 -5.48
CA GLU A 200 13.09 -12.27 -6.91
C GLU A 200 11.93 -11.74 -7.77
N GLN A 201 10.68 -11.88 -7.32
CA GLN A 201 9.50 -11.60 -8.12
C GLN A 201 8.85 -10.24 -7.79
N ALA A 202 8.91 -9.82 -6.52
CA ALA A 202 8.36 -8.53 -6.08
C ALA A 202 9.42 -7.45 -5.87
N LEU A 203 10.69 -7.78 -6.12
CA LEU A 203 11.84 -6.86 -6.02
C LEU A 203 12.05 -6.26 -4.62
N LEU A 204 11.52 -6.90 -3.57
CA LEU A 204 11.75 -6.46 -2.20
C LEU A 204 13.23 -6.64 -1.82
N ASP A 205 13.76 -5.75 -1.02
CA ASP A 205 15.05 -5.95 -0.36
C ASP A 205 14.96 -7.01 0.75
N GLU A 206 16.10 -7.40 1.32
CA GLU A 206 16.15 -8.48 2.31
C GLU A 206 15.37 -8.15 3.59
N ASP A 207 15.43 -6.91 4.07
CA ASP A 207 14.75 -6.50 5.30
C ASP A 207 13.23 -6.46 5.11
N HIS A 208 12.77 -5.95 3.98
CA HIS A 208 11.35 -5.98 3.62
C HIS A 208 10.84 -7.39 3.40
N SER A 209 11.59 -8.26 2.68
CA SER A 209 11.21 -9.65 2.45
C SER A 209 11.10 -10.44 3.75
N ARG A 210 11.98 -10.18 4.72
CA ARG A 210 11.94 -10.78 6.05
C ARG A 210 10.70 -10.31 6.81
N SER A 211 10.49 -9.00 6.91
CA SER A 211 9.34 -8.42 7.61
C SER A 211 8.01 -8.90 7.04
N GLU A 212 7.88 -8.95 5.73
CA GLU A 212 6.67 -9.47 5.07
C GLU A 212 6.45 -10.95 5.40
N THR A 213 7.51 -11.77 5.33
CA THR A 213 7.42 -13.20 5.65
C THR A 213 7.00 -13.43 7.11
N ASP A 214 7.60 -12.70 8.05
CA ASP A 214 7.28 -12.80 9.48
C ASP A 214 5.83 -12.38 9.74
N ARG A 215 5.35 -11.34 9.06
CA ARG A 215 3.96 -10.92 9.11
C ARG A 215 3.00 -12.00 8.63
N TYR A 216 3.30 -12.68 7.52
CA TYR A 216 2.43 -13.73 6.99
C TYR A 216 2.37 -14.93 7.92
N LEU A 217 3.50 -15.34 8.50
CA LEU A 217 3.54 -16.41 9.50
C LEU A 217 2.70 -16.10 10.74
N GLY A 218 2.69 -14.84 11.16
CA GLY A 218 1.91 -14.38 12.32
C GLY A 218 0.44 -14.09 12.04
N TRP A 219 0.05 -13.96 10.75
CA TRP A 219 -1.32 -13.55 10.38
C TRP A 219 -1.84 -14.31 9.16
N PRO A 220 -2.15 -15.61 9.31
CA PRO A 220 -2.60 -16.46 8.22
C PRO A 220 -3.84 -15.91 7.49
N GLY A 221 -3.81 -15.92 6.16
CA GLY A 221 -4.94 -15.52 5.32
C GLY A 221 -5.12 -14.01 5.13
N GLN A 222 -4.37 -13.14 5.85
CA GLN A 222 -4.44 -11.71 5.62
C GLN A 222 -3.77 -11.32 4.29
N ALA A 223 -2.62 -11.90 4.00
CA ALA A 223 -1.84 -11.55 2.82
C ALA A 223 -2.55 -11.87 1.49
N ILE A 224 -3.44 -12.85 1.45
CA ILE A 224 -4.23 -13.17 0.25
C ILE A 224 -5.36 -12.17 0.00
N SER A 225 -5.77 -11.41 1.00
CA SER A 225 -6.95 -10.54 0.98
C SER A 225 -6.90 -9.49 -0.13
N TYR A 226 -5.74 -9.00 -0.46
CA TYR A 226 -5.51 -7.99 -1.50
C TYR A 226 -6.03 -8.45 -2.88
N LYS A 227 -5.44 -9.50 -3.43
CA LYS A 227 -5.80 -10.01 -4.77
C LYS A 227 -7.15 -10.73 -4.80
N VAL A 228 -7.56 -11.37 -3.71
CA VAL A 228 -8.87 -12.01 -3.62
C VAL A 228 -9.98 -10.97 -3.54
N GLY A 229 -9.76 -9.88 -2.81
CA GLY A 229 -10.73 -8.80 -2.63
C GLY A 229 -10.85 -7.85 -3.83
N GLU A 230 -9.79 -7.71 -4.65
CA GLU A 230 -9.78 -6.87 -5.86
C GLU A 230 -10.82 -7.32 -6.91
N ARG A 231 -11.25 -8.59 -6.88
CA ARG A 231 -12.21 -9.18 -7.81
C ARG A 231 -13.65 -8.90 -7.38
#